data_536bee5c7bb2e91ed3e5f755c2a4f00d
#
_entry.id   536bee5c7bb2e91ed3e5f755c2a4f00d
#
_cell.length_a   1.000
_cell.length_b   1.000
_cell.length_c   1.000
_cell.angle_alpha   90.00
_cell.angle_beta   90.00
_cell.angle_gamma   90.00
#
_symmetry.space_group_name_H-M   'P 1'
#
loop_
_entity.id
_entity.type
_entity.pdbx_description
1 polymer ?
#
loop_
_entity_poly.entity_id
_entity_poly.type
_entity_poly.pdbx_seq_one_letter_code
_entity_poly.pdbx_strand_id
1 'polypeptide(L)'
;PAGLQLGGAWGLILGSLLTLVTALALGSGQIAGPGHWVGGSRTDAGGLFLLGWSRSGGDLRVPHFFATHIMQALPIVGLVFDVVAPRLVSAGLLAAGTLSVTVVAATFAQAVAGRPFF
;
A
#
# COMPACT_ATOMS: atom_id res chain seq x y z
N PRO A 1 -9.23 -22.54 8.18
CA PRO A 1 -8.40 -21.94 9.21
C PRO A 1 -8.87 -20.53 9.57
N ALA A 2 -8.93 -20.25 10.85
CA ALA A 2 -9.48 -18.98 11.34
C ALA A 2 -8.61 -17.77 10.91
N GLY A 3 -7.31 -17.93 10.93
CA GLY A 3 -6.37 -16.86 10.54
C GLY A 3 -6.47 -16.52 9.07
N LEU A 4 -6.56 -17.53 8.21
CA LEU A 4 -6.75 -17.31 6.78
C LEU A 4 -8.08 -16.60 6.51
N GLN A 5 -9.16 -17.00 7.15
CA GLN A 5 -10.48 -16.39 6.98
C GLN A 5 -10.50 -14.94 7.49
N LEU A 6 -9.99 -14.73 8.69
CA LEU A 6 -9.94 -13.40 9.31
C LEU A 6 -9.00 -12.45 8.54
N GLY A 7 -7.84 -12.95 8.13
CA GLY A 7 -6.89 -12.21 7.30
C GLY A 7 -7.48 -11.87 5.94
N GLY A 8 -8.23 -12.79 5.33
CA GLY A 8 -8.93 -12.55 4.08
C GLY A 8 -9.99 -11.46 4.22
N ALA A 9 -10.80 -11.52 5.28
CA ALA A 9 -11.84 -10.51 5.54
C ALA A 9 -11.24 -9.11 5.76
N TRP A 10 -10.26 -9.01 6.65
CA TRP A 10 -9.61 -7.72 6.92
C TRP A 10 -8.78 -7.22 5.76
N GLY A 11 -8.12 -8.14 5.02
CA GLY A 11 -7.41 -7.80 3.79
C GLY A 11 -8.33 -7.18 2.74
N LEU A 12 -9.50 -7.75 2.54
CA LEU A 12 -10.51 -7.19 1.64
C LEU A 12 -11.01 -5.83 2.11
N ILE A 13 -11.34 -5.69 3.40
CA ILE A 13 -11.85 -4.43 3.95
C ILE A 13 -10.81 -3.33 3.82
N LEU A 14 -9.64 -3.51 4.42
CA LEU A 14 -8.59 -2.50 4.44
C LEU A 14 -8.01 -2.26 3.06
N GLY A 15 -7.73 -3.32 2.33
CA GLY A 15 -7.16 -3.25 0.99
C GLY A 15 -8.09 -2.52 0.03
N SER A 16 -9.38 -2.84 0.04
CA SER A 16 -10.36 -2.20 -0.85
C SER A 16 -10.55 -0.72 -0.52
N LEU A 17 -10.66 -0.38 0.77
CA LEU A 17 -10.83 1.01 1.18
C LEU A 17 -9.61 1.85 0.82
N LEU A 18 -8.40 1.38 1.13
CA LEU A 18 -7.17 2.12 0.86
C LEU A 18 -6.84 2.13 -0.64
N THR A 19 -7.17 1.07 -1.36
CA THR A 19 -7.05 1.05 -2.82
C THR A 19 -7.95 2.12 -3.44
N LEU A 20 -9.20 2.23 -2.97
CA LEU A 20 -10.12 3.25 -3.47
C LEU A 20 -9.60 4.66 -3.21
N VAL A 21 -9.14 4.93 -1.99
CA VAL A 21 -8.58 6.24 -1.63
C VAL A 21 -7.38 6.60 -2.50
N THR A 22 -6.43 5.67 -2.63
CA THR A 22 -5.22 5.91 -3.43
C THR A 22 -5.52 5.98 -4.92
N ALA A 23 -6.48 5.22 -5.43
CA ALA A 23 -6.92 5.30 -6.81
C ALA A 23 -7.57 6.65 -7.12
N LEU A 24 -8.39 7.18 -6.21
CA LEU A 24 -8.98 8.51 -6.36
C LEU A 24 -7.90 9.59 -6.38
N ALA A 25 -6.89 9.48 -5.53
CA ALA A 25 -5.76 10.39 -5.53
C ALA A 25 -5.00 10.36 -6.86
N LEU A 26 -4.79 9.17 -7.43
CA LEU A 26 -4.15 9.00 -8.73
C LEU A 26 -4.99 9.57 -9.88
N GLY A 27 -6.28 9.25 -9.88
CA GLY A 27 -7.17 9.51 -11.00
C GLY A 27 -7.82 10.89 -11.03
N SER A 28 -7.93 11.55 -9.87
CA SER A 28 -8.63 12.83 -9.79
C SER A 28 -7.85 14.01 -10.37
N GLY A 29 -6.52 13.91 -10.43
CA GLY A 29 -5.66 15.01 -10.84
C GLY A 29 -5.56 16.16 -9.84
N GLN A 30 -6.18 16.04 -8.67
CA GLN A 30 -6.27 17.14 -7.71
C GLN A 30 -5.00 17.35 -6.90
N ILE A 31 -4.18 16.30 -6.73
CA ILE A 31 -2.94 16.38 -5.96
C ILE A 31 -1.77 16.75 -6.86
N ALA A 32 -1.62 16.03 -7.98
CA ALA A 32 -0.46 16.15 -8.85
C ALA A 32 -0.78 16.73 -10.22
N GLY A 33 -2.05 17.08 -10.49
CA GLY A 33 -2.51 17.33 -11.83
C GLY A 33 -2.59 16.04 -12.63
N PRO A 34 -2.48 16.08 -13.97
CA PRO A 34 -2.49 14.86 -14.77
C PRO A 34 -1.30 13.95 -14.43
N GLY A 35 -1.58 12.66 -14.25
CA GLY A 35 -0.56 11.67 -13.97
C GLY A 35 -0.34 11.41 -12.47
N HIS A 36 0.73 10.69 -12.17
CA HIS A 36 1.03 10.20 -10.83
C HIS A 36 2.24 10.87 -10.16
N TRP A 37 2.89 11.80 -10.87
CA TRP A 37 4.08 12.47 -10.37
C TRP A 37 3.71 13.69 -9.51
N VAL A 38 4.38 13.82 -8.38
CA VAL A 38 4.27 14.98 -7.49
C VAL A 38 5.66 15.63 -7.39
N GLY A 39 5.86 16.70 -8.13
CA GLY A 39 7.18 17.33 -8.26
C GLY A 39 8.11 16.48 -9.12
N GLY A 40 9.33 16.96 -9.30
CA GLY A 40 10.33 16.28 -10.11
C GLY A 40 9.97 16.23 -11.60
N SER A 41 10.63 15.34 -12.32
CA SER A 41 10.39 15.14 -13.75
C SER A 41 9.10 14.35 -14.00
N ARG A 42 8.28 14.82 -14.94
CA ARG A 42 7.01 14.14 -15.28
C ARG A 42 7.26 13.06 -16.33
N THR A 43 8.11 12.10 -15.98
CA THR A 43 8.48 10.98 -16.84
C THR A 43 8.90 9.80 -15.96
N ASP A 44 8.72 8.58 -16.46
CA ASP A 44 9.21 7.37 -15.80
C ASP A 44 10.64 7.01 -16.22
N ALA A 45 11.24 7.79 -17.11
CA ALA A 45 12.64 7.59 -17.51
C ALA A 45 13.56 7.72 -16.29
N GLY A 46 14.47 6.77 -16.13
CA GLY A 46 15.36 6.71 -14.96
C GLY A 46 14.68 6.30 -13.66
N GLY A 47 13.44 5.82 -13.71
CA GLY A 47 12.70 5.34 -12.55
C GLY A 47 13.28 4.09 -11.92
N LEU A 48 12.73 3.71 -10.78
CA LEU A 48 13.18 2.56 -10.02
C LEU A 48 13.06 1.26 -10.84
N PHE A 49 14.09 0.42 -10.76
CA PHE A 49 14.15 -0.83 -11.51
C PHE A 49 12.88 -1.68 -11.26
N LEU A 50 12.34 -2.27 -12.32
CA LEU A 50 11.10 -3.07 -12.38
C LEU A 50 9.81 -2.26 -12.17
N LEU A 51 9.74 -1.37 -11.21
CA LEU A 51 8.53 -0.67 -10.82
C LEU A 51 8.34 0.65 -11.57
N GLY A 52 9.43 1.23 -12.04
CA GLY A 52 9.38 2.50 -12.77
C GLY A 52 9.00 3.71 -11.93
N TRP A 53 8.96 3.58 -10.60
CA TRP A 53 8.58 4.67 -9.72
C TRP A 53 9.57 5.83 -9.81
N SER A 54 9.04 7.05 -9.75
CA SER A 54 9.86 8.27 -9.83
C SER A 54 10.95 8.30 -8.77
N ARG A 55 12.16 8.62 -9.20
CA ARG A 55 13.30 8.86 -8.31
C ARG A 55 13.65 10.34 -8.19
N SER A 56 12.96 11.20 -8.92
CA SER A 56 13.17 12.65 -8.90
C SER A 56 12.15 13.40 -8.06
N GLY A 57 11.04 12.77 -7.72
CA GLY A 57 9.97 13.38 -6.95
C GLY A 57 9.02 12.33 -6.39
N GLY A 58 7.87 12.77 -5.88
CA GLY A 58 6.83 11.87 -5.38
C GLY A 58 6.14 11.10 -6.49
N ASP A 59 5.66 9.92 -6.16
CA ASP A 59 4.95 9.05 -7.09
C ASP A 59 3.75 8.43 -6.37
N LEU A 60 2.55 8.83 -6.78
CA LEU A 60 1.29 8.36 -6.16
C LEU A 60 1.02 6.86 -6.38
N ARG A 61 1.74 6.22 -7.30
CA ARG A 61 1.64 4.77 -7.48
C ARG A 61 2.19 3.99 -6.29
N VAL A 62 3.12 4.57 -5.53
CA VAL A 62 3.74 3.89 -4.39
C VAL A 62 2.73 3.53 -3.31
N PRO A 63 1.96 4.47 -2.74
CA PRO A 63 0.94 4.11 -1.75
C PRO A 63 -0.15 3.22 -2.35
N HIS A 64 -0.51 3.40 -3.61
CA HIS A 64 -1.49 2.55 -4.29
C HIS A 64 -1.01 1.10 -4.39
N PHE A 65 0.26 0.88 -4.70
CA PHE A 65 0.88 -0.44 -4.73
C PHE A 65 0.75 -1.15 -3.37
N PHE A 66 1.12 -0.48 -2.28
CA PHE A 66 1.01 -1.06 -0.95
C PHE A 66 -0.44 -1.30 -0.54
N ALA A 67 -1.34 -0.38 -0.87
CA ALA A 67 -2.76 -0.53 -0.58
C ALA A 67 -3.37 -1.76 -1.27
N THR A 68 -3.09 -1.96 -2.55
CA THR A 68 -3.64 -3.09 -3.30
C THR A 68 -3.10 -4.43 -2.80
N HIS A 69 -1.88 -4.48 -2.29
CA HIS A 69 -1.24 -5.71 -1.83
C HIS A 69 -1.66 -6.12 -0.41
N ILE A 70 -2.39 -5.28 0.34
CA ILE A 70 -2.97 -5.66 1.64
C ILE A 70 -3.90 -6.86 1.49
N MET A 71 -4.63 -6.95 0.38
CA MET A 71 -5.55 -8.05 0.11
C MET A 71 -4.85 -9.42 0.04
N GLN A 72 -3.58 -9.45 -0.35
CA GLN A 72 -2.77 -10.67 -0.37
C GLN A 72 -1.99 -10.85 0.94
N ALA A 73 -1.46 -9.75 1.49
CA ALA A 73 -0.59 -9.81 2.65
C ALA A 73 -1.30 -10.32 3.90
N LEU A 74 -2.47 -9.81 4.22
CA LEU A 74 -3.18 -10.20 5.44
C LEU A 74 -3.62 -11.66 5.45
N PRO A 75 -4.20 -12.22 4.38
CA PRO A 75 -4.50 -13.66 4.35
C PRO A 75 -3.26 -14.54 4.53
N ILE A 76 -2.14 -14.14 3.91
CA ILE A 76 -0.87 -14.88 4.05
C ILE A 76 -0.39 -14.84 5.50
N VAL A 77 -0.41 -13.67 6.13
CA VAL A 77 -0.06 -13.54 7.55
C VAL A 77 -0.98 -14.39 8.42
N GLY A 78 -2.28 -14.35 8.16
CA GLY A 78 -3.25 -15.17 8.88
C GLY A 78 -2.95 -16.66 8.77
N LEU A 79 -2.67 -17.12 7.56
CA LEU A 79 -2.32 -18.52 7.31
C LEU A 79 -1.02 -18.93 8.04
N VAL A 80 -0.01 -18.05 8.01
CA VAL A 80 1.24 -18.32 8.73
C VAL A 80 0.98 -18.47 10.23
N PHE A 81 0.20 -17.57 10.83
CA PHE A 81 -0.14 -17.66 12.25
C PHE A 81 -1.01 -18.90 12.57
N ASP A 82 -1.90 -19.32 11.68
CA ASP A 82 -2.66 -20.57 11.85
C ASP A 82 -1.73 -21.76 12.07
N VAL A 83 -0.58 -21.77 11.40
CA VAL A 83 0.38 -22.90 11.45
C VAL A 83 1.37 -22.72 12.61
N VAL A 84 1.93 -21.52 12.76
CA VAL A 84 3.08 -21.29 13.66
C VAL A 84 2.64 -20.94 15.07
N ALA A 85 1.59 -20.13 15.22
CA ALA A 85 1.15 -19.61 16.51
C ALA A 85 -0.37 -19.32 16.53
N PRO A 86 -1.23 -20.36 16.48
CA PRO A 86 -2.68 -20.16 16.34
C PRO A 86 -3.31 -19.26 17.41
N ARG A 87 -2.71 -19.23 18.59
CA ARG A 87 -3.21 -18.39 19.70
C ARG A 87 -2.96 -16.90 19.47
N LEU A 88 -2.05 -16.56 18.55
CA LEU A 88 -1.65 -15.18 18.26
C LEU A 88 -2.24 -14.65 16.95
N VAL A 89 -3.16 -15.36 16.31
CA VAL A 89 -3.76 -14.96 15.04
C VAL A 89 -4.30 -13.53 15.10
N SER A 90 -5.14 -13.23 16.10
CA SER A 90 -5.74 -11.89 16.20
C SER A 90 -4.69 -10.80 16.45
N ALA A 91 -3.73 -11.05 17.33
CA ALA A 91 -2.66 -10.10 17.61
C ALA A 91 -1.74 -9.91 16.39
N GLY A 92 -1.41 -11.00 15.69
CA GLY A 92 -0.59 -10.95 14.49
C GLY A 92 -1.25 -10.20 13.35
N LEU A 93 -2.54 -10.43 13.12
CA LEU A 93 -3.32 -9.72 12.11
C LEU A 93 -3.52 -8.25 12.48
N LEU A 94 -3.74 -7.93 13.75
CA LEU A 94 -3.82 -6.54 14.19
C LEU A 94 -2.49 -5.81 13.93
N ALA A 95 -1.37 -6.42 14.27
CA ALA A 95 -0.05 -5.86 14.03
C ALA A 95 0.23 -5.67 12.53
N ALA A 96 -0.06 -6.70 11.72
CA ALA A 96 0.14 -6.64 10.26
C ALA A 96 -0.77 -5.61 9.60
N GLY A 97 -2.04 -5.54 10.03
CA GLY A 97 -2.98 -4.54 9.54
C GLY A 97 -2.56 -3.12 9.88
N THR A 98 -2.15 -2.89 11.12
CA THR A 98 -1.64 -1.58 11.57
C THR A 98 -0.38 -1.19 10.80
N LEU A 99 0.56 -2.11 10.62
CA LEU A 99 1.76 -1.87 9.83
C LEU A 99 1.41 -1.53 8.38
N SER A 100 0.48 -2.26 7.77
CA SER A 100 0.05 -2.05 6.39
C SER A 100 -0.56 -0.66 6.21
N VAL A 101 -1.47 -0.26 7.08
CA VAL A 101 -2.09 1.08 7.04
C VAL A 101 -1.03 2.16 7.24
N THR A 102 -0.10 1.95 8.17
CA THR A 102 1.01 2.89 8.42
C THR A 102 1.90 3.07 7.20
N VAL A 103 2.24 1.98 6.52
CA VAL A 103 3.06 2.03 5.28
C VAL A 103 2.32 2.80 4.18
N VAL A 104 1.02 2.54 3.99
CA VAL A 104 0.22 3.28 3.00
C VAL A 104 0.16 4.77 3.35
N ALA A 105 -0.12 5.10 4.60
CA ALA A 105 -0.20 6.50 5.04
C ALA A 105 1.15 7.22 4.92
N ALA A 106 2.23 6.57 5.33
CA ALA A 106 3.59 7.14 5.25
C ALA A 106 4.03 7.35 3.81
N THR A 107 3.82 6.37 2.93
CA THR A 107 4.18 6.48 1.52
C THR A 107 3.30 7.48 0.79
N PHE A 108 2.03 7.59 1.17
CA PHE A 108 1.13 8.61 0.64
C PHE A 108 1.62 10.02 1.02
N ALA A 109 1.93 10.24 2.29
CA ALA A 109 2.47 11.52 2.76
C ALA A 109 3.79 11.85 2.08
N GLN A 110 4.67 10.87 1.92
CA GLN A 110 5.95 11.03 1.22
C GLN A 110 5.74 11.44 -0.24
N ALA A 111 4.82 10.76 -0.95
CA ALA A 111 4.52 11.08 -2.34
C ALA A 111 3.93 12.48 -2.48
N VAL A 112 2.96 12.84 -1.64
CA VAL A 112 2.33 14.18 -1.67
C VAL A 112 3.34 15.28 -1.35
N ALA A 113 4.32 15.00 -0.49
CA ALA A 113 5.41 15.93 -0.20
C ALA A 113 6.42 16.07 -1.35
N GLY A 114 6.23 15.37 -2.45
CA GLY A 114 7.12 15.42 -3.61
C GLY A 114 8.42 14.64 -3.41
N ARG A 115 8.46 13.72 -2.47
CA ARG A 115 9.66 12.94 -2.16
C ARG A 115 9.61 11.57 -2.84
N PRO A 116 10.70 11.14 -3.50
CA PRO A 116 10.76 9.81 -4.08
C PRO A 116 10.72 8.75 -2.99
N PHE A 117 10.21 7.57 -3.35
CA PHE A 117 10.20 6.41 -2.43
C PHE A 117 11.62 5.98 -2.08
N PHE A 118 12.47 6.04 -3.08
CA PHE A 118 13.84 5.56 -2.93
C PHE A 118 14.87 6.49 -3.58
#